data_5e7a386e21d524a3336869e4ece94298
#
_entry.id   5e7a386e21d524a3336869e4ece94298
#
_cell.length_a   1.000
_cell.length_b   1.000
_cell.length_c   1.000
_cell.angle_alpha   90.00
_cell.angle_beta   90.00
_cell.angle_gamma   90.00
#
_symmetry.space_group_name_H-M   'P 1'
#
loop_
_entity.id
_entity.type
_entity.pdbx_description
1 polymer ?
#
loop_
_entity_poly.entity_id
_entity_poly.type
_entity_poly.pdbx_seq_one_letter_code
_entity_poly.pdbx_strand_id
1 'polypeptide(L)'
;MARPPRFDIDQILDAAVRLAASAGPGGVTVSAVAQAIGAPSGSMYHRFAGRSALLAEVWLRSVERFQEGYVARLHGDADPRRAARAAARHVVGWSRAHPEEAALLLYGPWEFGRAGWSQEHIGRADSGNERLFAAIGTVAAALGATEPQDRDRVVLALMDLPLSVVRRHLRAGGALPPHAEDLAEECAAALLPAAP
;
A
#
# COMPACT_ATOMS: atom_id res chain seq x y z
N MET A 1 26.12 23.77 -17.33
CA MET A 1 25.48 22.50 -16.99
C MET A 1 25.29 22.46 -15.47
N ALA A 2 24.05 22.44 -14.98
CA ALA A 2 23.79 22.29 -13.56
C ALA A 2 24.21 20.88 -13.12
N ARG A 3 25.01 20.79 -12.06
CA ARG A 3 25.43 19.51 -11.45
C ARG A 3 24.15 18.77 -11.01
N PRO A 4 23.95 17.47 -11.38
CA PRO A 4 22.77 16.74 -10.95
C PRO A 4 22.67 16.80 -9.43
N PRO A 5 21.46 16.92 -8.87
CA PRO A 5 21.27 17.02 -7.42
C PRO A 5 21.88 15.77 -6.76
N ARG A 6 22.74 15.98 -5.77
CA ARG A 6 23.54 14.96 -5.09
C ARG A 6 22.71 13.89 -4.36
N PHE A 7 21.41 14.13 -4.17
CA PHE A 7 20.45 13.24 -3.55
C PHE A 7 19.17 13.24 -4.38
N ASP A 8 18.77 12.07 -4.84
CA ASP A 8 17.51 11.86 -5.56
C ASP A 8 16.32 11.82 -4.59
N ILE A 9 15.13 12.17 -5.09
CA ILE A 9 13.88 12.13 -4.31
C ILE A 9 13.57 10.70 -3.83
N ASP A 10 13.86 9.70 -4.67
CA ASP A 10 13.66 8.29 -4.31
C ASP A 10 14.55 7.87 -3.14
N GLN A 11 15.82 8.27 -3.11
CA GLN A 11 16.71 8.02 -1.96
C GLN A 11 16.18 8.62 -0.66
N ILE A 12 15.60 9.80 -0.74
CA ILE A 12 14.99 10.49 0.41
C ILE A 12 13.78 9.70 0.90
N LEU A 13 12.88 9.32 -0.02
CA LEU A 13 11.66 8.59 0.31
C LEU A 13 11.98 7.17 0.81
N ASP A 14 12.98 6.50 0.26
CA ASP A 14 13.43 5.18 0.75
C ASP A 14 13.97 5.26 2.18
N ALA A 15 14.76 6.29 2.50
CA ALA A 15 15.21 6.49 3.87
C ALA A 15 14.04 6.79 4.82
N ALA A 16 13.06 7.56 4.37
CA ALA A 16 11.88 7.87 5.16
C ALA A 16 10.98 6.63 5.37
N VAL A 17 10.85 5.74 4.38
CA VAL A 17 10.17 4.44 4.50
C VAL A 17 10.83 3.58 5.57
N ARG A 18 12.17 3.43 5.54
CA ARG A 18 12.92 2.67 6.57
C ARG A 18 12.71 3.23 7.97
N LEU A 19 12.72 4.56 8.13
CA LEU A 19 12.45 5.21 9.41
C LEU A 19 11.00 4.97 9.87
N ALA A 20 10.03 5.07 8.96
CA ALA A 20 8.63 4.78 9.27
C ALA A 20 8.41 3.32 9.67
N ALA A 21 9.06 2.38 8.98
CA ALA A 21 8.96 0.95 9.28
C ALA A 21 9.55 0.59 10.65
N SER A 22 10.68 1.22 11.03
CA SER A 22 11.41 0.91 12.28
C SER A 22 10.92 1.67 13.50
N ALA A 23 10.50 2.93 13.34
CA ALA A 23 10.14 3.84 14.45
C ALA A 23 8.72 4.43 14.34
N GLY A 24 7.92 3.94 13.40
CA GLY A 24 6.59 4.47 13.10
C GLY A 24 6.64 5.87 12.44
N PRO A 25 5.47 6.42 12.08
CA PRO A 25 5.37 7.76 11.45
C PRO A 25 5.96 8.88 12.31
N GLY A 26 5.95 8.71 13.64
CA GLY A 26 6.56 9.65 14.60
C GLY A 26 8.07 9.83 14.40
N GLY A 27 8.78 8.78 14.01
CA GLY A 27 10.22 8.77 13.75
C GLY A 27 10.63 9.49 12.46
N VAL A 28 9.69 9.74 11.54
CA VAL A 28 9.95 10.41 10.27
C VAL A 28 9.97 11.93 10.49
N THR A 29 11.16 12.51 10.57
CA THR A 29 11.38 13.95 10.58
C THR A 29 12.32 14.36 9.45
N VAL A 30 12.21 15.61 9.00
CA VAL A 30 13.11 16.16 7.95
C VAL A 30 14.58 15.95 8.34
N SER A 31 14.91 16.22 9.62
CA SER A 31 16.29 16.09 10.13
C SER A 31 16.73 14.62 10.20
N ALA A 32 15.87 13.68 10.65
CA ALA A 32 16.22 12.27 10.73
C ALA A 32 16.44 11.67 9.33
N VAL A 33 15.61 12.03 8.36
CA VAL A 33 15.78 11.59 6.96
C VAL A 33 17.06 12.19 6.36
N ALA A 34 17.31 13.48 6.54
CA ALA A 34 18.55 14.12 6.09
C ALA A 34 19.80 13.44 6.67
N GLN A 35 19.78 13.15 7.96
CA GLN A 35 20.86 12.42 8.64
C GLN A 35 21.05 11.01 8.06
N ALA A 36 19.97 10.28 7.84
CA ALA A 36 20.00 8.91 7.31
C ALA A 36 20.65 8.79 5.92
N ILE A 37 20.56 9.85 5.10
CA ILE A 37 21.17 9.90 3.75
C ILE A 37 22.46 10.73 3.70
N GLY A 38 22.91 11.29 4.82
CA GLY A 38 24.10 12.16 4.87
C GLY A 38 23.92 13.51 4.14
N ALA A 39 22.69 14.01 4.06
CA ALA A 39 22.36 15.26 3.39
C ALA A 39 22.28 16.43 4.38
N PRO A 40 22.64 17.66 3.97
CA PRO A 40 22.33 18.85 4.75
C PRO A 40 20.81 19.03 4.88
N SER A 41 20.31 19.26 6.09
CA SER A 41 18.85 19.41 6.33
C SER A 41 18.23 20.54 5.48
N GLY A 42 18.97 21.61 5.17
CA GLY A 42 18.52 22.69 4.31
C GLY A 42 18.13 22.25 2.90
N SER A 43 18.79 21.22 2.36
CA SER A 43 18.47 20.70 1.02
C SER A 43 17.11 19.99 0.94
N MET A 44 16.60 19.52 2.06
CA MET A 44 15.30 18.85 2.17
C MET A 44 14.13 19.83 2.05
N TYR A 45 14.29 21.05 2.62
CA TYR A 45 13.22 22.06 2.57
C TYR A 45 12.98 22.65 1.18
N HIS A 46 13.93 22.47 0.25
CA HIS A 46 13.70 22.80 -1.17
C HIS A 46 12.83 21.77 -1.91
N ARG A 47 12.64 20.58 -1.33
CA ARG A 47 11.91 19.46 -1.96
C ARG A 47 10.57 19.19 -1.28
N PHE A 48 10.50 19.41 0.02
CA PHE A 48 9.29 19.19 0.81
C PHE A 48 8.97 20.46 1.61
N ALA A 49 7.74 20.94 1.49
CA ALA A 49 7.26 22.12 2.22
C ALA A 49 7.13 21.88 3.75
N GLY A 50 7.91 20.92 4.27
CA GLY A 50 7.94 20.55 5.68
C GLY A 50 7.63 19.09 5.92
N ARG A 51 7.48 18.72 7.20
CA ARG A 51 7.25 17.35 7.65
C ARG A 51 5.96 16.77 7.10
N SER A 52 4.87 17.56 7.03
CA SER A 52 3.57 17.09 6.55
C SER A 52 3.63 16.63 5.09
N ALA A 53 4.28 17.42 4.22
CA ALA A 53 4.48 17.06 2.82
C ALA A 53 5.37 15.82 2.67
N LEU A 54 6.43 15.69 3.47
CA LEU A 54 7.28 14.50 3.48
C LEU A 54 6.49 13.25 3.89
N LEU A 55 5.71 13.31 4.96
CA LEU A 55 4.87 12.20 5.43
C LEU A 55 3.83 11.80 4.39
N ALA A 56 3.20 12.79 3.72
CA ALA A 56 2.26 12.56 2.65
C ALA A 56 2.91 11.78 1.50
N GLU A 57 4.04 12.24 0.99
CA GLU A 57 4.74 11.60 -0.13
C GLU A 57 5.25 10.19 0.22
N VAL A 58 5.73 9.97 1.43
CA VAL A 58 6.17 8.64 1.89
C VAL A 58 5.00 7.64 1.88
N TRP A 59 3.85 8.05 2.44
CA TRP A 59 2.67 7.19 2.49
C TRP A 59 2.07 6.96 1.10
N LEU A 60 1.90 8.04 0.32
CA LEU A 60 1.33 7.99 -1.02
C LEU A 60 2.15 7.11 -1.96
N ARG A 61 3.47 7.28 -2.00
CA ARG A 61 4.33 6.43 -2.84
C ARG A 61 4.14 4.95 -2.54
N SER A 62 4.10 4.58 -1.27
CA SER A 62 3.96 3.18 -0.86
C SER A 62 2.59 2.62 -1.22
N VAL A 63 1.51 3.38 -0.97
CA VAL A 63 0.16 2.91 -1.29
C VAL A 63 -0.09 2.88 -2.79
N GLU A 64 0.40 3.85 -3.56
CA GLU A 64 0.28 3.90 -5.01
C GLU A 64 0.97 2.70 -5.68
N ARG A 65 2.20 2.34 -5.23
CA ARG A 65 2.92 1.15 -5.70
C ARG A 65 2.16 -0.14 -5.42
N PHE A 66 1.60 -0.27 -4.21
CA PHE A 66 0.76 -1.41 -3.87
C PHE A 66 -0.49 -1.48 -4.75
N GLN A 67 -1.22 -0.37 -4.87
CA GLN A 67 -2.47 -0.29 -5.62
C GLN A 67 -2.28 -0.55 -7.11
N GLU A 68 -1.20 -0.04 -7.72
CA GLU A 68 -0.88 -0.28 -9.13
C GLU A 68 -0.77 -1.78 -9.42
N GLY A 69 0.05 -2.50 -8.66
CA GLY A 69 0.21 -3.93 -8.81
C GLY A 69 -1.08 -4.72 -8.51
N TYR A 70 -1.84 -4.30 -7.51
CA TYR A 70 -3.09 -4.94 -7.13
C TYR A 70 -4.16 -4.78 -8.24
N VAL A 71 -4.38 -3.58 -8.74
CA VAL A 71 -5.33 -3.30 -9.84
C VAL A 71 -4.92 -4.03 -11.11
N ALA A 72 -3.62 -4.10 -11.41
CA ALA A 72 -3.13 -4.89 -12.53
C ALA A 72 -3.49 -6.38 -12.42
N ARG A 73 -3.51 -6.96 -11.20
CA ARG A 73 -3.96 -8.36 -11.01
C ARG A 73 -5.47 -8.52 -11.22
N LEU A 74 -6.28 -7.56 -10.78
CA LEU A 74 -7.73 -7.59 -11.01
C LEU A 74 -8.11 -7.52 -12.49
N HIS A 75 -7.30 -6.86 -13.31
CA HIS A 75 -7.53 -6.73 -14.75
C HIS A 75 -6.73 -7.75 -15.59
N GLY A 76 -5.86 -8.53 -14.97
CA GLY A 76 -4.88 -9.37 -15.67
C GLY A 76 -5.41 -10.70 -16.20
N ASP A 77 -6.65 -11.08 -15.89
CA ASP A 77 -7.27 -12.33 -16.36
C ASP A 77 -8.72 -12.10 -16.78
N ALA A 78 -9.15 -12.76 -17.86
CA ALA A 78 -10.52 -12.70 -18.34
C ALA A 78 -11.49 -13.47 -17.41
N ASP A 79 -10.99 -14.46 -16.67
CA ASP A 79 -11.76 -15.17 -15.64
C ASP A 79 -11.74 -14.36 -14.33
N PRO A 80 -12.89 -13.82 -13.89
CA PRO A 80 -12.94 -12.99 -12.70
C PRO A 80 -12.54 -13.74 -11.42
N ARG A 81 -12.67 -15.06 -11.38
CA ARG A 81 -12.22 -15.86 -10.23
C ARG A 81 -10.71 -15.95 -10.16
N ARG A 82 -10.05 -16.16 -11.31
CA ARG A 82 -8.58 -16.17 -11.37
C ARG A 82 -8.01 -14.79 -11.06
N ALA A 83 -8.63 -13.73 -11.61
CA ALA A 83 -8.25 -12.35 -11.31
C ALA A 83 -8.36 -12.05 -9.80
N ALA A 84 -9.48 -12.42 -9.18
CA ALA A 84 -9.73 -12.27 -7.75
C ALA A 84 -8.69 -13.00 -6.89
N ARG A 85 -8.42 -14.26 -7.18
CA ARG A 85 -7.40 -15.06 -6.48
C ARG A 85 -6.00 -14.47 -6.63
N ALA A 86 -5.64 -14.03 -7.83
CA ALA A 86 -4.36 -13.38 -8.10
C ALA A 86 -4.21 -12.05 -7.33
N ALA A 87 -5.29 -11.29 -7.18
CA ALA A 87 -5.29 -10.06 -6.37
C ALA A 87 -5.11 -10.36 -4.87
N ALA A 88 -5.81 -11.35 -4.32
CA ALA A 88 -5.63 -11.77 -2.93
C ALA A 88 -4.20 -12.25 -2.66
N ARG A 89 -3.64 -13.06 -3.56
CA ARG A 89 -2.24 -13.50 -3.51
C ARG A 89 -1.25 -12.33 -3.57
N HIS A 90 -1.55 -11.31 -4.40
CA HIS A 90 -0.71 -10.13 -4.56
C HIS A 90 -0.53 -9.37 -3.24
N VAL A 91 -1.55 -9.26 -2.40
CA VAL A 91 -1.44 -8.57 -1.10
C VAL A 91 -0.29 -9.13 -0.27
N VAL A 92 -0.19 -10.45 -0.18
CA VAL A 92 0.85 -11.14 0.59
C VAL A 92 2.20 -11.12 -0.14
N GLY A 93 2.20 -11.40 -1.44
CA GLY A 93 3.41 -11.43 -2.26
C GLY A 93 4.11 -10.08 -2.33
N TRP A 94 3.33 -9.00 -2.53
CA TRP A 94 3.86 -7.63 -2.50
C TRP A 94 4.43 -7.27 -1.12
N SER A 95 3.72 -7.62 -0.05
CA SER A 95 4.17 -7.37 1.32
C SER A 95 5.45 -8.13 1.66
N ARG A 96 5.65 -9.31 1.09
CA ARG A 96 6.90 -10.07 1.21
C ARG A 96 8.06 -9.42 0.46
N ALA A 97 7.78 -8.93 -0.75
CA ALA A 97 8.78 -8.28 -1.59
C ALA A 97 9.17 -6.88 -1.08
N HIS A 98 8.25 -6.20 -0.37
CA HIS A 98 8.40 -4.83 0.13
C HIS A 98 8.08 -4.73 1.63
N PRO A 99 8.85 -5.42 2.51
CA PRO A 99 8.46 -5.56 3.93
C PRO A 99 8.43 -4.22 4.68
N GLU A 100 9.29 -3.27 4.34
CA GLU A 100 9.32 -1.94 4.97
C GLU A 100 8.11 -1.11 4.56
N GLU A 101 7.74 -1.11 3.28
CA GLU A 101 6.54 -0.42 2.79
C GLU A 101 5.27 -1.09 3.32
N ALA A 102 5.24 -2.42 3.40
CA ALA A 102 4.13 -3.15 4.00
C ALA A 102 3.96 -2.84 5.49
N ALA A 103 5.05 -2.77 6.25
CA ALA A 103 5.01 -2.34 7.65
C ALA A 103 4.51 -0.90 7.82
N LEU A 104 4.94 0.00 6.92
CA LEU A 104 4.46 1.38 6.87
C LEU A 104 2.95 1.43 6.58
N LEU A 105 2.44 0.65 5.63
CA LEU A 105 1.02 0.62 5.26
C LEU A 105 0.12 -0.06 6.30
N LEU A 106 0.67 -0.67 7.36
CA LEU A 106 -0.10 -1.07 8.54
C LEU A 106 -0.60 0.13 9.35
N TYR A 107 0.01 1.30 9.17
CA TYR A 107 -0.49 2.58 9.64
C TYR A 107 -1.38 3.19 8.56
N GLY A 108 -2.52 3.76 8.97
CA GLY A 108 -3.39 4.49 8.04
C GLY A 108 -2.87 5.90 7.73
N PRO A 109 -3.50 6.59 6.79
CA PRO A 109 -3.10 7.94 6.42
C PRO A 109 -3.24 8.95 7.57
N TRP A 110 -4.07 8.67 8.56
CA TRP A 110 -4.25 9.52 9.74
C TRP A 110 -3.01 9.55 10.62
N GLU A 111 -2.32 8.42 10.80
CA GLU A 111 -1.06 8.35 11.53
C GLU A 111 0.07 9.06 10.77
N PHE A 112 -0.06 9.18 9.46
CA PHE A 112 0.81 10.00 8.60
C PHE A 112 0.36 11.46 8.50
N GLY A 113 -0.59 11.89 9.35
CA GLY A 113 -0.99 13.28 9.48
C GLY A 113 -1.85 13.81 8.33
N ARG A 114 -2.77 12.97 7.77
CA ARG A 114 -3.66 13.34 6.65
C ARG A 114 -4.37 14.69 6.84
N ALA A 115 -4.72 15.05 8.07
CA ALA A 115 -5.38 16.33 8.36
C ALA A 115 -4.54 17.56 7.97
N GLY A 116 -3.22 17.41 7.90
CA GLY A 116 -2.28 18.47 7.49
C GLY A 116 -1.76 18.33 6.05
N TRP A 117 -2.30 17.40 5.27
CA TRP A 117 -1.90 17.22 3.87
C TRP A 117 -2.46 18.33 2.98
N SER A 118 -1.77 18.64 1.88
CA SER A 118 -2.30 19.53 0.86
C SER A 118 -3.50 18.90 0.14
N GLN A 119 -4.34 19.71 -0.50
CA GLN A 119 -5.47 19.23 -1.31
C GLN A 119 -5.00 18.30 -2.44
N GLU A 120 -3.82 18.53 -3.00
CA GLU A 120 -3.21 17.66 -4.00
C GLU A 120 -2.93 16.27 -3.44
N HIS A 121 -2.29 16.16 -2.26
CA HIS A 121 -2.02 14.88 -1.61
C HIS A 121 -3.31 14.14 -1.25
N ILE A 122 -4.32 14.87 -0.74
CA ILE A 122 -5.64 14.30 -0.42
C ILE A 122 -6.29 13.76 -1.70
N GLY A 123 -6.31 14.55 -2.78
CA GLY A 123 -6.88 14.16 -4.06
C GLY A 123 -6.19 12.91 -4.66
N ARG A 124 -4.86 12.81 -4.55
CA ARG A 124 -4.12 11.61 -4.99
C ARG A 124 -4.55 10.37 -4.20
N ALA A 125 -4.64 10.47 -2.88
CA ALA A 125 -5.08 9.37 -2.01
C ALA A 125 -6.49 8.90 -2.36
N ASP A 126 -7.41 9.85 -2.49
CA ASP A 126 -8.83 9.57 -2.75
C ASP A 126 -9.02 8.97 -4.14
N SER A 127 -8.39 9.54 -5.18
CA SER A 127 -8.43 9.00 -6.55
C SER A 127 -7.80 7.59 -6.64
N GLY A 128 -6.73 7.32 -5.88
CA GLY A 128 -6.15 5.98 -5.79
C GLY A 128 -7.13 4.96 -5.23
N ASN A 129 -7.80 5.32 -4.12
CA ASN A 129 -8.82 4.47 -3.50
C ASN A 129 -10.04 4.27 -4.40
N GLU A 130 -10.52 5.32 -5.07
CA GLU A 130 -11.64 5.22 -6.02
C GLU A 130 -11.32 4.23 -7.14
N ARG A 131 -10.13 4.30 -7.75
CA ARG A 131 -9.70 3.34 -8.78
C ARG A 131 -9.63 1.91 -8.26
N LEU A 132 -9.08 1.73 -7.06
CA LEU A 132 -8.97 0.43 -6.42
C LEU A 132 -10.35 -0.19 -6.20
N PHE A 133 -11.27 0.54 -5.56
CA PHE A 133 -12.62 0.03 -5.27
C PHE A 133 -13.47 -0.13 -6.53
N ALA A 134 -13.28 0.69 -7.56
CA ALA A 134 -13.91 0.49 -8.87
C ALA A 134 -13.46 -0.83 -9.53
N ALA A 135 -12.16 -1.14 -9.48
CA ALA A 135 -11.63 -2.40 -10.01
C ALA A 135 -12.18 -3.62 -9.25
N ILE A 136 -12.23 -3.56 -7.90
CA ILE A 136 -12.86 -4.61 -7.08
C ILE A 136 -14.34 -4.74 -7.44
N GLY A 137 -15.06 -3.65 -7.59
CA GLY A 137 -16.48 -3.64 -7.97
C GLY A 137 -16.74 -4.27 -9.34
N THR A 138 -15.83 -4.05 -10.30
CA THR A 138 -15.91 -4.68 -11.63
C THR A 138 -15.80 -6.21 -11.52
N VAL A 139 -14.83 -6.71 -10.76
CA VAL A 139 -14.66 -8.16 -10.52
C VAL A 139 -15.85 -8.72 -9.74
N ALA A 140 -16.34 -8.01 -8.71
CA ALA A 140 -17.51 -8.42 -7.93
C ALA A 140 -18.75 -8.57 -8.83
N ALA A 141 -19.02 -7.61 -9.71
CA ALA A 141 -20.13 -7.66 -10.65
C ALA A 141 -19.99 -8.85 -11.63
N ALA A 142 -18.79 -9.10 -12.15
CA ALA A 142 -18.51 -10.23 -13.02
C ALA A 142 -18.65 -11.59 -12.31
N LEU A 143 -18.51 -11.63 -10.99
CA LEU A 143 -18.76 -12.79 -10.13
C LEU A 143 -20.24 -12.94 -9.73
N GLY A 144 -21.14 -12.06 -10.19
CA GLY A 144 -22.56 -12.07 -9.83
C GLY A 144 -22.86 -11.53 -8.43
N ALA A 145 -21.91 -10.84 -7.77
CA ALA A 145 -22.10 -10.23 -6.47
C ALA A 145 -22.90 -8.92 -6.60
N THR A 146 -24.21 -9.03 -6.75
CA THR A 146 -25.12 -7.89 -6.97
C THR A 146 -25.62 -7.28 -5.65
N GLU A 147 -25.82 -8.13 -4.64
CA GLU A 147 -26.30 -7.70 -3.34
C GLU A 147 -25.17 -7.08 -2.49
N PRO A 148 -25.47 -6.14 -1.58
CA PRO A 148 -24.48 -5.52 -0.72
C PRO A 148 -23.65 -6.53 0.07
N GLN A 149 -24.27 -7.52 0.66
CA GLN A 149 -23.61 -8.59 1.42
C GLN A 149 -22.62 -9.43 0.59
N ASP A 150 -22.90 -9.63 -0.70
CA ASP A 150 -22.00 -10.37 -1.58
C ASP A 150 -20.79 -9.49 -1.99
N ARG A 151 -21.01 -8.19 -2.17
CA ARG A 151 -19.92 -7.22 -2.40
C ARG A 151 -19.00 -7.15 -1.19
N ASP A 152 -19.56 -7.06 0.02
CA ASP A 152 -18.77 -7.06 1.26
C ASP A 152 -17.96 -8.36 1.40
N ARG A 153 -18.54 -9.49 1.04
CA ARG A 153 -17.85 -10.78 1.01
C ARG A 153 -16.66 -10.77 0.02
N VAL A 154 -16.83 -10.16 -1.16
CA VAL A 154 -15.74 -10.02 -2.14
C VAL A 154 -14.63 -9.12 -1.58
N VAL A 155 -14.95 -7.97 -0.99
CA VAL A 155 -13.96 -7.09 -0.36
C VAL A 155 -13.20 -7.82 0.76
N LEU A 156 -13.94 -8.53 1.64
CA LEU A 156 -13.36 -9.34 2.70
C LEU A 156 -12.39 -10.39 2.12
N ALA A 157 -12.78 -11.10 1.08
CA ALA A 157 -11.97 -12.13 0.45
C ALA A 157 -10.69 -11.58 -0.20
N LEU A 158 -10.81 -10.47 -0.91
CA LEU A 158 -9.73 -9.95 -1.75
C LEU A 158 -8.77 -9.01 -0.99
N MET A 159 -9.23 -8.35 0.07
CA MET A 159 -8.46 -7.33 0.77
C MET A 159 -8.28 -7.65 2.25
N ASP A 160 -9.37 -7.78 3.02
CA ASP A 160 -9.29 -7.81 4.48
C ASP A 160 -8.61 -9.07 5.01
N LEU A 161 -8.95 -10.24 4.49
CA LEU A 161 -8.32 -11.50 4.89
C LEU A 161 -6.83 -11.55 4.54
N PRO A 162 -6.41 -11.29 3.29
CA PRO A 162 -4.98 -11.22 2.97
C PRO A 162 -4.22 -10.20 3.84
N LEU A 163 -4.79 -9.01 4.05
CA LEU A 163 -4.20 -8.01 4.95
C LEU A 163 -4.13 -8.49 6.38
N SER A 164 -5.11 -9.28 6.87
CA SER A 164 -5.07 -9.83 8.22
C SER A 164 -3.90 -10.80 8.42
N VAL A 165 -3.57 -11.59 7.38
CA VAL A 165 -2.39 -12.47 7.38
C VAL A 165 -1.11 -11.63 7.47
N VAL A 166 -0.98 -10.62 6.63
CA VAL A 166 0.18 -9.70 6.64
C VAL A 166 0.33 -9.03 8.01
N ARG A 167 -0.76 -8.43 8.51
CA ARG A 167 -0.78 -7.71 9.79
C ARG A 167 -0.36 -8.59 10.96
N ARG A 168 -0.86 -9.83 11.00
CA ARG A 168 -0.54 -10.78 12.08
C ARG A 168 0.95 -11.05 12.17
N HIS A 169 1.61 -11.29 11.03
CA HIS A 169 3.03 -11.63 11.00
C HIS A 169 3.94 -10.42 11.21
N LEU A 170 3.67 -9.30 10.51
CA LEU A 170 4.51 -8.11 10.62
C LEU A 170 4.42 -7.47 12.02
N ARG A 171 3.24 -7.44 12.64
CA ARG A 171 3.11 -6.92 14.02
C ARG A 171 3.79 -7.80 15.07
N ALA A 172 3.95 -9.08 14.81
CA ALA A 172 4.73 -9.97 15.64
C ALA A 172 6.25 -9.86 15.41
N GLY A 173 6.68 -8.95 14.53
CA GLY A 173 8.10 -8.78 14.17
C GLY A 173 8.67 -9.94 13.33
N GLY A 174 7.80 -10.80 12.77
CA GLY A 174 8.17 -11.97 11.99
C GLY A 174 8.08 -11.75 10.47
N ALA A 175 8.77 -12.59 9.72
CA ALA A 175 8.61 -12.67 8.27
C ALA A 175 7.31 -13.40 7.89
N LEU A 176 6.77 -13.08 6.73
CA LEU A 176 5.64 -13.82 6.16
C LEU A 176 6.06 -15.25 5.81
N PRO A 177 5.36 -16.30 6.34
CA PRO A 177 5.73 -17.68 6.08
C PRO A 177 5.56 -18.05 4.60
N PRO A 178 6.31 -19.01 4.08
CA PRO A 178 6.28 -19.39 2.65
C PRO A 178 4.88 -19.67 2.11
N HIS A 179 4.03 -20.33 2.90
CA HIS A 179 2.66 -20.71 2.53
C HIS A 179 1.62 -19.56 2.60
N ALA A 180 1.99 -18.36 3.06
CA ALA A 180 1.03 -17.28 3.31
C ALA A 180 0.32 -16.79 2.04
N GLU A 181 0.99 -16.83 0.89
CA GLU A 181 0.38 -16.47 -0.39
C GLU A 181 -0.66 -17.48 -0.83
N ASP A 182 -0.34 -18.78 -0.72
CA ASP A 182 -1.26 -19.86 -1.08
C ASP A 182 -2.48 -19.85 -0.16
N LEU A 183 -2.26 -19.63 1.16
CA LEU A 183 -3.34 -19.49 2.12
C LEU A 183 -4.28 -18.32 1.80
N ALA A 184 -3.74 -17.16 1.42
CA ALA A 184 -4.56 -16.01 1.03
C ALA A 184 -5.40 -16.32 -0.22
N GLU A 185 -4.82 -16.97 -1.20
CA GLU A 185 -5.49 -17.40 -2.42
C GLU A 185 -6.59 -18.44 -2.16
N GLU A 186 -6.33 -19.44 -1.33
CA GLU A 186 -7.30 -20.47 -0.92
C GLU A 186 -8.48 -19.85 -0.14
N CYS A 187 -8.19 -18.99 0.81
CA CYS A 187 -9.23 -18.29 1.59
C CYS A 187 -10.12 -17.42 0.68
N ALA A 188 -9.51 -16.70 -0.25
CA ALA A 188 -10.25 -15.91 -1.23
C ALA A 188 -11.17 -16.83 -2.08
N ALA A 189 -10.63 -17.93 -2.60
CA ALA A 189 -11.41 -18.88 -3.42
C ALA A 189 -12.62 -19.45 -2.66
N ALA A 190 -12.48 -19.72 -1.36
CA ALA A 190 -13.54 -20.27 -0.51
C ALA A 190 -14.68 -19.28 -0.23
N LEU A 191 -14.39 -17.98 -0.23
CA LEU A 191 -15.37 -16.93 0.07
C LEU A 191 -16.06 -16.37 -1.17
N LEU A 192 -15.45 -16.50 -2.34
CA LEU A 192 -16.05 -15.98 -3.57
C LEU A 192 -17.40 -16.70 -3.85
N PRO A 193 -18.41 -15.97 -4.40
CA PRO A 193 -19.69 -16.55 -4.77
C PRO A 193 -19.52 -17.83 -5.59
N ALA A 194 -20.39 -18.81 -5.45
CA ALA A 194 -20.34 -20.02 -6.30
C ALA A 194 -20.44 -19.64 -7.79
N ALA A 195 -19.82 -20.43 -8.67
CA ALA A 195 -20.06 -20.23 -10.10
C ALA A 195 -21.54 -20.45 -10.39
N PRO A 196 -22.17 -19.65 -11.27
CA PRO A 196 -23.57 -19.87 -11.68
C PRO A 196 -23.74 -21.21 -12.37
#